data_528ad2f19ad4bdfe61c83f73fb4d90bb
#
_entry.id   528ad2f19ad4bdfe61c83f73fb4d90bb
#
_cell.length_a   1.000
_cell.length_b   1.000
_cell.length_c   1.000
_cell.angle_alpha   90.00
_cell.angle_beta   90.00
_cell.angle_gamma   90.00
#
_symmetry.space_group_name_H-M   'P 1'
#
loop_
_entity.id
_entity.type
_entity.pdbx_description
1 polymer ?
#
loop_
_entity_poly.entity_id
_entity_poly.type
_entity_poly.pdbx_seq_one_letter_code
_entity_poly.pdbx_strand_id
1 'polypeptide(L)'
;MTEDLDLKWKVVENTLADLIPLAEQGMSTAQYILGTMYGNGQGVPQNNEIALKWFTLAADQGNSSAQNCLGAIYADGRGIRKNEETAVNWYRKSAEQGYAPAQYKLAYMYDMGEGVPQSSQTALKWCALSAAQGHVDAQYNLGHMYGTGQGVPQNTQTSLKWYTLAAEQGHGTAQHNLGVIFADGEGVPANSQEALKWLTLAADQGYAPSQYNLGLFYSRGQGVIKNDKTALKWYTVAAKQGISEAQCNLGLMYFNGEGVHTDYTQAHMWFSLSAHKGNTTGIFNKGNITKKMNSNQISQAQEMFKRCLNGDYPD
;
A
#
# COMPACT_ATOMS: atom_id res chain seq x y z
N MET A 1 19.91 -28.75 -0.53
CA MET A 1 20.01 -27.25 -0.56
C MET A 1 21.13 -26.75 -1.47
N THR A 2 22.29 -27.38 -1.52
CA THR A 2 23.42 -27.02 -2.43
C THR A 2 23.13 -27.40 -3.88
N GLU A 3 22.57 -28.56 -4.17
CA GLU A 3 22.26 -29.04 -5.54
C GLU A 3 21.17 -28.20 -6.23
N ASP A 4 20.18 -27.70 -5.48
CA ASP A 4 19.09 -26.86 -6.04
C ASP A 4 19.58 -25.42 -6.36
N LEU A 5 20.55 -24.94 -5.61
CA LEU A 5 21.27 -23.69 -5.90
C LEU A 5 22.16 -23.84 -7.14
N ASP A 6 22.92 -24.91 -7.26
CA ASP A 6 23.77 -25.19 -8.43
C ASP A 6 22.97 -25.35 -9.74
N LEU A 7 21.78 -25.96 -9.64
CA LEU A 7 20.89 -26.10 -10.79
C LEU A 7 20.30 -24.76 -11.26
N LYS A 8 19.91 -23.91 -10.30
CA LYS A 8 19.43 -22.55 -10.59
C LYS A 8 20.51 -21.68 -11.21
N TRP A 9 21.75 -21.75 -10.71
CA TRP A 9 22.87 -21.02 -11.29
C TRP A 9 23.20 -21.47 -12.71
N LYS A 10 23.20 -22.79 -12.98
CA LYS A 10 23.40 -23.34 -14.35
C LYS A 10 22.33 -22.91 -15.34
N VAL A 11 21.06 -22.85 -14.91
CA VAL A 11 19.97 -22.34 -15.78
C VAL A 11 20.17 -20.87 -16.09
N VAL A 12 20.60 -20.07 -15.13
CA VAL A 12 20.86 -18.63 -15.31
C VAL A 12 22.10 -18.40 -16.21
N GLU A 13 23.17 -19.14 -16.01
CA GLU A 13 24.37 -19.07 -16.87
C GLU A 13 24.05 -19.42 -18.31
N ASN A 14 23.25 -20.46 -18.57
CA ASN A 14 22.79 -20.80 -19.91
C ASN A 14 21.91 -19.69 -20.50
N THR A 15 21.04 -19.08 -19.69
CA THR A 15 20.19 -17.97 -20.15
C THR A 15 21.04 -16.74 -20.54
N LEU A 16 22.07 -16.41 -19.76
CA LEU A 16 22.97 -15.31 -20.09
C LEU A 16 23.81 -15.58 -21.34
N ALA A 17 24.34 -16.81 -21.48
CA ALA A 17 25.12 -17.23 -22.65
C ALA A 17 24.31 -17.11 -23.96
N ASP A 18 23.00 -17.33 -23.88
CA ASP A 18 22.09 -17.18 -25.04
C ASP A 18 21.67 -15.72 -25.27
N LEU A 19 21.47 -14.95 -24.19
CA LEU A 19 20.95 -13.57 -24.29
C LEU A 19 22.01 -12.56 -24.73
N ILE A 20 23.26 -12.69 -24.26
CA ILE A 20 24.32 -11.72 -24.57
C ILE A 20 24.57 -11.61 -26.07
N PRO A 21 24.75 -12.70 -26.82
CA PRO A 21 24.94 -12.61 -28.29
C PRO A 21 23.75 -11.96 -29.02
N LEU A 22 22.52 -12.25 -28.59
CA LEU A 22 21.31 -11.66 -29.19
C LEU A 22 21.22 -10.16 -28.89
N ALA A 23 21.57 -9.74 -27.71
CA ALA A 23 21.57 -8.32 -27.30
C ALA A 23 22.69 -7.55 -28.05
N GLU A 24 23.87 -8.15 -28.21
CA GLU A 24 24.98 -7.58 -28.99
C GLU A 24 24.64 -7.47 -30.47
N GLN A 25 23.84 -8.39 -31.02
CA GLN A 25 23.28 -8.33 -32.39
C GLN A 25 22.17 -7.28 -32.53
N GLY A 26 21.81 -6.59 -31.45
CA GLY A 26 20.83 -5.50 -31.45
C GLY A 26 19.40 -5.90 -31.14
N MET A 27 19.12 -7.14 -30.69
CA MET A 27 17.76 -7.53 -30.36
C MET A 27 17.26 -6.75 -29.09
N SER A 28 16.34 -5.82 -29.30
CA SER A 28 15.87 -4.91 -28.20
C SER A 28 15.25 -5.64 -27.02
N THR A 29 14.56 -6.76 -27.26
CA THR A 29 13.99 -7.59 -26.20
C THR A 29 15.09 -8.23 -25.33
N ALA A 30 16.15 -8.76 -25.94
CA ALA A 30 17.29 -9.33 -25.21
C ALA A 30 18.04 -8.25 -24.42
N GLN A 31 18.22 -7.07 -24.99
CA GLN A 31 18.79 -5.91 -24.30
C GLN A 31 17.95 -5.49 -23.09
N TYR A 32 16.62 -5.42 -23.23
CA TYR A 32 15.70 -5.14 -22.10
C TYR A 32 15.81 -6.19 -20.99
N ILE A 33 15.85 -7.48 -21.34
CA ILE A 33 15.98 -8.57 -20.36
C ILE A 33 17.32 -8.47 -19.63
N LEU A 34 18.44 -8.26 -20.32
CA LEU A 34 19.74 -8.05 -19.70
C LEU A 34 19.75 -6.82 -18.79
N GLY A 35 19.15 -5.71 -19.24
CA GLY A 35 18.96 -4.53 -18.40
C GLY A 35 18.23 -4.86 -17.09
N THR A 36 17.18 -5.67 -17.17
CA THR A 36 16.41 -6.12 -16.00
C THR A 36 17.21 -7.04 -15.07
N MET A 37 17.95 -7.99 -15.65
CA MET A 37 18.81 -8.90 -14.88
C MET A 37 19.89 -8.14 -14.08
N TYR A 38 20.60 -7.22 -14.73
CA TYR A 38 21.61 -6.41 -14.05
C TYR A 38 21.02 -5.39 -13.07
N GLY A 39 19.85 -4.82 -13.40
CA GLY A 39 19.16 -3.86 -12.54
C GLY A 39 18.65 -4.47 -11.22
N ASN A 40 18.21 -5.73 -11.28
CA ASN A 40 17.63 -6.44 -10.13
C ASN A 40 18.61 -7.42 -9.46
N GLY A 41 19.79 -7.66 -10.03
CA GLY A 41 20.70 -8.68 -9.57
C GLY A 41 20.18 -10.11 -9.78
N GLN A 42 19.40 -10.34 -10.85
CA GLN A 42 18.81 -11.64 -11.14
C GLN A 42 19.78 -12.51 -11.95
N GLY A 43 20.44 -13.44 -11.24
CA GLY A 43 21.43 -14.32 -11.84
C GLY A 43 22.78 -13.68 -12.19
N VAL A 44 22.92 -12.41 -11.91
CA VAL A 44 24.17 -11.62 -12.02
C VAL A 44 24.28 -10.69 -10.84
N PRO A 45 25.47 -10.26 -10.43
CA PRO A 45 25.63 -9.18 -9.47
C PRO A 45 24.89 -7.92 -9.96
N GLN A 46 24.13 -7.29 -9.08
CA GLN A 46 23.43 -6.05 -9.42
C GLN A 46 24.41 -4.99 -9.90
N ASN A 47 24.12 -4.38 -11.05
CA ASN A 47 24.94 -3.31 -11.62
C ASN A 47 24.06 -2.32 -12.41
N ASN A 48 23.81 -1.17 -11.79
CA ASN A 48 22.95 -0.14 -12.38
C ASN A 48 23.56 0.51 -13.63
N GLU A 49 24.87 0.59 -13.76
CA GLU A 49 25.52 1.16 -14.94
C GLU A 49 25.36 0.24 -16.16
N ILE A 50 25.54 -1.06 -15.98
CA ILE A 50 25.32 -2.05 -17.03
C ILE A 50 23.83 -2.09 -17.41
N ALA A 51 22.94 -2.07 -16.42
CA ALA A 51 21.50 -2.02 -16.65
C ALA A 51 21.10 -0.79 -17.47
N LEU A 52 21.60 0.38 -17.11
CA LEU A 52 21.37 1.64 -17.82
C LEU A 52 21.80 1.54 -19.28
N LYS A 53 23.00 0.99 -19.56
CA LYS A 53 23.50 0.79 -20.91
C LYS A 53 22.55 -0.07 -21.75
N TRP A 54 22.13 -1.22 -21.22
CA TRP A 54 21.25 -2.13 -21.95
C TRP A 54 19.85 -1.56 -22.14
N PHE A 55 19.28 -0.91 -21.12
CA PHE A 55 18.00 -0.21 -21.27
C PHE A 55 18.06 0.91 -22.29
N THR A 56 19.17 1.67 -22.35
CA THR A 56 19.32 2.75 -23.35
C THR A 56 19.31 2.17 -24.76
N LEU A 57 20.09 1.11 -25.02
CA LEU A 57 20.12 0.47 -26.33
C LEU A 57 18.73 -0.05 -26.76
N ALA A 58 17.99 -0.66 -25.83
CA ALA A 58 16.64 -1.14 -26.13
C ALA A 58 15.64 0.01 -26.32
N ALA A 59 15.71 1.06 -25.50
CA ALA A 59 14.82 2.20 -25.54
C ALA A 59 14.99 3.05 -26.80
N ASP A 60 16.21 3.20 -27.29
CA ASP A 60 16.52 3.91 -28.53
C ASP A 60 15.95 3.20 -29.75
N GLN A 61 15.75 1.88 -29.67
CA GLN A 61 15.04 1.08 -30.67
C GLN A 61 13.50 1.10 -30.47
N GLY A 62 12.98 1.90 -29.56
CA GLY A 62 11.56 2.04 -29.33
C GLY A 62 10.93 1.04 -28.35
N ASN A 63 11.73 0.20 -27.67
CA ASN A 63 11.18 -0.73 -26.67
C ASN A 63 10.52 0.03 -25.51
N SER A 64 9.19 -0.03 -25.43
CA SER A 64 8.40 0.74 -24.46
C SER A 64 8.68 0.35 -23.01
N SER A 65 8.94 -0.93 -22.72
CA SER A 65 9.30 -1.40 -21.40
C SER A 65 10.66 -0.84 -20.96
N ALA A 66 11.65 -0.82 -21.85
CA ALA A 66 12.96 -0.24 -21.59
C ALA A 66 12.88 1.29 -21.39
N GLN A 67 12.05 1.98 -22.17
CA GLN A 67 11.79 3.41 -22.00
C GLN A 67 11.16 3.70 -20.63
N ASN A 68 10.20 2.88 -20.17
CA ASN A 68 9.64 2.98 -18.84
C ASN A 68 10.70 2.74 -17.74
N CYS A 69 11.58 1.76 -17.91
CA CYS A 69 12.68 1.50 -16.98
C CYS A 69 13.66 2.69 -16.90
N LEU A 70 14.02 3.30 -18.04
CA LEU A 70 14.84 4.51 -18.06
C LEU A 70 14.14 5.66 -17.33
N GLY A 71 12.83 5.86 -17.57
CA GLY A 71 12.03 6.81 -16.80
C GLY A 71 12.19 6.62 -15.29
N ALA A 72 12.06 5.38 -14.81
CA ALA A 72 12.23 5.05 -13.40
C ALA A 72 13.66 5.29 -12.89
N ILE A 73 14.68 4.91 -13.65
CA ILE A 73 16.09 5.12 -13.30
C ILE A 73 16.39 6.63 -13.12
N TYR A 74 15.93 7.47 -14.06
CA TYR A 74 16.12 8.91 -13.97
C TYR A 74 15.27 9.57 -12.87
N ALA A 75 14.05 9.08 -12.62
CA ALA A 75 13.19 9.58 -11.56
C ALA A 75 13.75 9.29 -10.15
N ASP A 76 14.32 8.09 -9.96
CA ASP A 76 14.85 7.67 -8.67
C ASP A 76 16.33 8.03 -8.48
N GLY A 77 17.07 8.31 -9.55
CA GLY A 77 18.52 8.52 -9.52
C GLY A 77 19.32 7.25 -9.25
N ARG A 78 18.84 6.07 -9.73
CA ARG A 78 19.50 4.78 -9.48
C ARG A 78 20.80 4.63 -10.29
N GLY A 79 21.95 4.81 -9.64
CA GLY A 79 23.27 4.75 -10.27
C GLY A 79 23.62 5.97 -11.13
N ILE A 80 22.76 6.97 -11.19
CA ILE A 80 22.95 8.24 -11.90
C ILE A 80 22.35 9.39 -11.10
N ARG A 81 22.67 10.63 -11.47
CA ARG A 81 22.01 11.79 -10.89
C ARG A 81 20.53 11.80 -11.28
N LYS A 82 19.65 11.98 -10.29
CA LYS A 82 18.20 12.17 -10.49
C LYS A 82 17.94 13.31 -11.48
N ASN A 83 17.03 13.07 -12.45
CA ASN A 83 16.60 14.07 -13.44
C ASN A 83 15.14 13.79 -13.84
N GLU A 84 14.23 14.54 -13.24
CA GLU A 84 12.78 14.37 -13.42
C GLU A 84 12.33 14.74 -14.83
N GLU A 85 12.91 15.77 -15.44
CA GLU A 85 12.58 16.15 -16.83
C GLU A 85 12.95 15.03 -17.82
N THR A 86 14.11 14.43 -17.65
CA THR A 86 14.54 13.27 -18.45
C THR A 86 13.64 12.07 -18.19
N ALA A 87 13.23 11.83 -16.95
CA ALA A 87 12.29 10.76 -16.59
C ALA A 87 10.94 10.94 -17.31
N VAL A 88 10.38 12.16 -17.27
CA VAL A 88 9.13 12.49 -17.98
C VAL A 88 9.25 12.23 -19.48
N ASN A 89 10.36 12.60 -20.09
CA ASN A 89 10.56 12.39 -21.52
C ASN A 89 10.58 10.90 -21.90
N TRP A 90 11.21 10.05 -21.08
CA TRP A 90 11.21 8.62 -21.29
C TRP A 90 9.85 7.98 -21.03
N TYR A 91 9.19 8.35 -19.92
CA TYR A 91 7.83 7.89 -19.64
C TYR A 91 6.85 8.31 -20.75
N ARG A 92 6.96 9.53 -21.29
CA ARG A 92 6.11 10.00 -22.40
C ARG A 92 6.28 9.16 -23.64
N LYS A 93 7.52 8.90 -24.08
CA LYS A 93 7.80 8.02 -25.22
C LYS A 93 7.17 6.64 -25.07
N SER A 94 7.26 6.06 -23.87
CA SER A 94 6.65 4.77 -23.56
C SER A 94 5.12 4.84 -23.49
N ALA A 95 4.56 5.88 -22.86
CA ALA A 95 3.12 6.09 -22.69
C ALA A 95 2.40 6.34 -24.01
N GLU A 96 3.03 7.07 -24.93
CA GLU A 96 2.52 7.33 -26.30
C GLU A 96 2.43 6.07 -27.13
N GLN A 97 3.23 5.04 -26.83
CA GLN A 97 3.12 3.71 -27.42
C GLN A 97 2.02 2.86 -26.76
N GLY A 98 1.28 3.39 -25.78
CA GLY A 98 0.21 2.67 -25.10
C GLY A 98 0.65 1.85 -23.89
N TYR A 99 1.89 1.92 -23.45
CA TYR A 99 2.36 1.12 -22.30
C TYR A 99 1.73 1.61 -20.98
N ALA A 100 0.81 0.82 -20.43
CA ALA A 100 -0.01 1.21 -19.28
C ALA A 100 0.80 1.61 -18.04
N PRO A 101 1.89 0.90 -17.64
CA PRO A 101 2.70 1.33 -16.51
C PRO A 101 3.32 2.72 -16.70
N ALA A 102 3.78 3.05 -17.91
CA ALA A 102 4.35 4.36 -18.20
C ALA A 102 3.28 5.46 -18.23
N GLN A 103 2.08 5.17 -18.74
CA GLN A 103 0.94 6.09 -18.68
C GLN A 103 0.59 6.44 -17.22
N TYR A 104 0.58 5.44 -16.32
CA TYR A 104 0.36 5.66 -14.91
C TYR A 104 1.47 6.51 -14.27
N LYS A 105 2.74 6.21 -14.56
CA LYS A 105 3.88 7.01 -14.04
C LYS A 105 3.86 8.44 -14.56
N LEU A 106 3.53 8.64 -15.83
CA LEU A 106 3.40 9.96 -16.41
C LEU A 106 2.23 10.75 -15.79
N ALA A 107 1.10 10.08 -15.52
CA ALA A 107 -0.02 10.66 -14.79
C ALA A 107 0.42 11.16 -13.40
N TYR A 108 1.17 10.34 -12.67
CA TYR A 108 1.70 10.71 -11.35
C TYR A 108 2.60 11.95 -11.44
N MET A 109 3.52 12.01 -12.40
CA MET A 109 4.43 13.14 -12.56
C MET A 109 3.68 14.46 -12.87
N TYR A 110 2.64 14.39 -13.70
CA TYR A 110 1.78 15.56 -13.94
C TYR A 110 0.94 15.94 -12.72
N ASP A 111 0.53 14.98 -11.91
CA ASP A 111 -0.25 15.25 -10.70
C ASP A 111 0.60 15.94 -9.62
N MET A 112 1.85 15.49 -9.47
CA MET A 112 2.79 16.05 -8.48
C MET A 112 3.55 17.29 -8.98
N GLY A 113 3.60 17.52 -10.29
CA GLY A 113 4.43 18.57 -10.87
C GLY A 113 5.92 18.23 -10.89
N GLU A 114 6.27 16.94 -10.93
CA GLU A 114 7.65 16.46 -10.96
C GLU A 114 8.20 16.45 -12.38
N GLY A 115 9.19 17.29 -12.67
CA GLY A 115 9.81 17.43 -14.00
C GLY A 115 8.91 18.04 -15.09
N VAL A 116 7.68 18.40 -14.74
CA VAL A 116 6.69 19.09 -15.59
C VAL A 116 5.83 20.01 -14.76
N PRO A 117 5.23 21.08 -15.33
CA PRO A 117 4.21 21.85 -14.65
C PRO A 117 3.04 20.96 -14.21
N GLN A 118 2.61 21.13 -12.96
CA GLN A 118 1.49 20.37 -12.40
C GLN A 118 0.22 20.58 -13.24
N SER A 119 -0.48 19.49 -13.55
CA SER A 119 -1.73 19.50 -14.32
C SER A 119 -2.61 18.30 -14.02
N SER A 120 -3.59 18.48 -13.14
CA SER A 120 -4.54 17.41 -12.81
C SER A 120 -5.38 16.94 -14.01
N GLN A 121 -5.64 17.84 -14.98
CA GLN A 121 -6.33 17.46 -16.23
C GLN A 121 -5.47 16.53 -17.10
N THR A 122 -4.16 16.80 -17.20
CA THR A 122 -3.24 15.95 -17.96
C THR A 122 -3.01 14.63 -17.23
N ALA A 123 -2.88 14.68 -15.90
CA ALA A 123 -2.81 13.50 -15.04
C ALA A 123 -4.03 12.60 -15.25
N LEU A 124 -5.23 13.17 -15.22
CA LEU A 124 -6.48 12.43 -15.46
C LEU A 124 -6.49 11.70 -16.80
N LYS A 125 -6.06 12.36 -17.89
CA LYS A 125 -6.02 11.74 -19.22
C LYS A 125 -5.12 10.52 -19.26
N TRP A 126 -3.91 10.64 -18.77
CA TRP A 126 -2.95 9.53 -18.74
C TRP A 126 -3.36 8.42 -17.77
N CYS A 127 -3.90 8.79 -16.60
CA CYS A 127 -4.45 7.84 -15.64
C CYS A 127 -5.62 7.03 -16.24
N ALA A 128 -6.54 7.69 -16.96
CA ALA A 128 -7.66 7.03 -17.61
C ALA A 128 -7.22 6.03 -18.70
N LEU A 129 -6.20 6.38 -19.50
CA LEU A 129 -5.64 5.47 -20.50
C LEU A 129 -5.03 4.22 -19.86
N SER A 130 -4.30 4.38 -18.77
CA SER A 130 -3.70 3.27 -18.03
C SER A 130 -4.78 2.40 -17.35
N ALA A 131 -5.76 3.04 -16.68
CA ALA A 131 -6.86 2.35 -16.00
C ALA A 131 -7.73 1.52 -16.96
N ALA A 132 -7.98 2.04 -18.15
CA ALA A 132 -8.74 1.34 -19.20
C ALA A 132 -8.06 0.06 -19.68
N GLN A 133 -6.75 -0.03 -19.57
CA GLN A 133 -5.96 -1.24 -19.84
C GLN A 133 -5.87 -2.21 -18.65
N GLY A 134 -6.56 -1.92 -17.54
CA GLY A 134 -6.58 -2.77 -16.36
C GLY A 134 -5.46 -2.52 -15.35
N HIS A 135 -4.65 -1.47 -15.50
CA HIS A 135 -3.60 -1.16 -14.51
C HIS A 135 -4.23 -0.83 -13.15
N VAL A 136 -3.95 -1.64 -12.15
CA VAL A 136 -4.66 -1.65 -10.86
C VAL A 136 -4.53 -0.32 -10.12
N ASP A 137 -3.29 0.20 -9.98
CA ASP A 137 -3.06 1.47 -9.29
C ASP A 137 -3.67 2.65 -10.05
N ALA A 138 -3.72 2.59 -11.39
CA ALA A 138 -4.37 3.63 -12.20
C ALA A 138 -5.89 3.61 -12.01
N GLN A 139 -6.51 2.43 -11.91
CA GLN A 139 -7.93 2.31 -11.60
C GLN A 139 -8.24 2.88 -10.21
N TYR A 140 -7.42 2.55 -9.21
CA TYR A 140 -7.57 3.14 -7.87
C TYR A 140 -7.43 4.67 -7.92
N ASN A 141 -6.38 5.20 -8.55
CA ASN A 141 -6.18 6.64 -8.64
C ASN A 141 -7.30 7.34 -9.42
N LEU A 142 -7.78 6.75 -10.50
CA LEU A 142 -8.92 7.29 -11.26
C LEU A 142 -10.19 7.33 -10.42
N GLY A 143 -10.43 6.28 -9.62
CA GLY A 143 -11.49 6.25 -8.61
C GLY A 143 -11.37 7.41 -7.60
N HIS A 144 -10.18 7.65 -7.11
CA HIS A 144 -9.89 8.75 -6.20
C HIS A 144 -10.12 10.13 -6.86
N MET A 145 -9.64 10.33 -8.08
CA MET A 145 -9.82 11.59 -8.82
C MET A 145 -11.32 11.92 -9.02
N TYR A 146 -12.13 10.94 -9.39
CA TYR A 146 -13.59 11.13 -9.49
C TYR A 146 -14.26 11.30 -8.12
N GLY A 147 -13.77 10.65 -7.08
CA GLY A 147 -14.30 10.79 -5.73
C GLY A 147 -14.04 12.14 -5.10
N THR A 148 -12.90 12.76 -5.40
CA THR A 148 -12.49 14.05 -4.83
C THR A 148 -12.76 15.24 -5.75
N GLY A 149 -13.01 15.01 -7.04
CA GLY A 149 -13.14 16.07 -8.03
C GLY A 149 -11.79 16.62 -8.52
N GLN A 150 -10.70 15.84 -8.39
CA GLN A 150 -9.37 16.26 -8.81
C GLN A 150 -9.21 16.20 -10.33
N GLY A 151 -9.13 17.36 -10.99
CA GLY A 151 -9.01 17.48 -12.45
C GLY A 151 -10.27 17.12 -13.23
N VAL A 152 -11.36 16.77 -12.56
CA VAL A 152 -12.65 16.37 -13.14
C VAL A 152 -13.77 16.74 -12.15
N PRO A 153 -15.01 17.01 -12.59
CA PRO A 153 -16.14 17.16 -11.69
C PRO A 153 -16.31 15.90 -10.84
N GLN A 154 -16.55 16.09 -9.54
CA GLN A 154 -16.78 14.97 -8.61
C GLN A 154 -17.94 14.08 -9.09
N ASN A 155 -17.73 12.77 -9.06
CA ASN A 155 -18.74 11.79 -9.45
C ASN A 155 -18.55 10.49 -8.67
N THR A 156 -19.31 10.31 -7.60
CA THR A 156 -19.22 9.16 -6.70
C THR A 156 -19.54 7.84 -7.41
N GLN A 157 -20.48 7.82 -8.35
CA GLN A 157 -20.83 6.62 -9.12
C GLN A 157 -19.67 6.15 -10.01
N THR A 158 -18.98 7.09 -10.65
CA THR A 158 -17.80 6.79 -11.47
C THR A 158 -16.62 6.37 -10.58
N SER A 159 -16.43 7.03 -9.44
CA SER A 159 -15.43 6.66 -8.43
C SER A 159 -15.64 5.21 -7.97
N LEU A 160 -16.88 4.87 -7.60
CA LEU A 160 -17.25 3.52 -7.16
C LEU A 160 -16.91 2.45 -8.20
N LYS A 161 -17.21 2.71 -9.48
CA LYS A 161 -16.88 1.80 -10.58
C LYS A 161 -15.37 1.49 -10.64
N TRP A 162 -14.55 2.54 -10.58
CA TRP A 162 -13.10 2.38 -10.69
C TRP A 162 -12.50 1.74 -9.45
N TYR A 163 -12.97 2.10 -8.25
CA TYR A 163 -12.58 1.40 -7.03
C TYR A 163 -12.95 -0.08 -7.06
N THR A 164 -14.14 -0.43 -7.59
CA THR A 164 -14.56 -1.83 -7.70
C THR A 164 -13.60 -2.62 -8.59
N LEU A 165 -13.24 -2.09 -9.76
CA LEU A 165 -12.29 -2.74 -10.67
C LEU A 165 -10.91 -2.96 -10.03
N ALA A 166 -10.40 -1.96 -9.29
CA ALA A 166 -9.15 -2.10 -8.57
C ALA A 166 -9.25 -3.11 -7.40
N ALA A 167 -10.34 -3.07 -6.66
CA ALA A 167 -10.58 -3.95 -5.51
C ALA A 167 -10.76 -5.42 -5.91
N GLU A 168 -11.43 -5.69 -7.03
CA GLU A 168 -11.57 -7.03 -7.60
C GLU A 168 -10.22 -7.63 -8.03
N GLN A 169 -9.26 -6.78 -8.40
CA GLN A 169 -7.88 -7.17 -8.67
C GLN A 169 -7.00 -7.24 -7.41
N GLY A 170 -7.57 -7.08 -6.22
CA GLY A 170 -6.86 -7.23 -4.96
C GLY A 170 -6.22 -5.95 -4.40
N HIS A 171 -6.49 -4.77 -4.95
CA HIS A 171 -5.94 -3.53 -4.42
C HIS A 171 -6.49 -3.21 -3.02
N GLY A 172 -5.68 -3.42 -1.97
CA GLY A 172 -6.14 -3.35 -0.57
C GLY A 172 -6.75 -2.00 -0.16
N THR A 173 -6.17 -0.88 -0.61
CA THR A 173 -6.74 0.45 -0.32
C THR A 173 -8.08 0.66 -1.03
N ALA A 174 -8.25 0.16 -2.25
CA ALA A 174 -9.54 0.23 -2.95
C ALA A 174 -10.60 -0.61 -2.24
N GLN A 175 -10.25 -1.80 -1.77
CA GLN A 175 -11.13 -2.65 -0.96
C GLN A 175 -11.55 -1.94 0.32
N HIS A 176 -10.60 -1.31 1.03
CA HIS A 176 -10.91 -0.51 2.21
C HIS A 176 -11.89 0.62 1.89
N ASN A 177 -11.61 1.41 0.85
CA ASN A 177 -12.45 2.55 0.47
C ASN A 177 -13.88 2.10 0.09
N LEU A 178 -14.01 1.00 -0.66
CA LEU A 178 -15.32 0.40 -0.93
C LEU A 178 -16.05 0.00 0.35
N GLY A 179 -15.33 -0.64 1.27
CA GLY A 179 -15.89 -1.01 2.56
C GLY A 179 -16.44 0.18 3.34
N VAL A 180 -15.72 1.29 3.37
CA VAL A 180 -16.17 2.55 4.00
C VAL A 180 -17.36 3.14 3.25
N ILE A 181 -17.30 3.25 1.92
CA ILE A 181 -18.39 3.78 1.10
C ILE A 181 -19.70 3.01 1.34
N PHE A 182 -19.64 1.67 1.38
CA PHE A 182 -20.82 0.85 1.66
C PHE A 182 -21.26 0.91 3.14
N ALA A 183 -20.34 1.14 4.07
CA ALA A 183 -20.68 1.29 5.49
C ALA A 183 -21.46 2.60 5.75
N ASP A 184 -20.99 3.68 5.15
CA ASP A 184 -21.52 5.04 5.37
C ASP A 184 -22.69 5.39 4.43
N GLY A 185 -22.83 4.67 3.32
CA GLY A 185 -23.85 4.94 2.30
C GLY A 185 -23.52 6.17 1.47
N GLU A 186 -22.24 6.45 1.26
CA GLU A 186 -21.80 7.62 0.50
C GLU A 186 -22.02 7.41 -1.01
N GLY A 187 -23.07 8.05 -1.56
CA GLY A 187 -23.44 7.96 -2.97
C GLY A 187 -24.06 6.63 -3.40
N VAL A 188 -24.20 5.69 -2.48
CA VAL A 188 -24.92 4.40 -2.63
C VAL A 188 -25.70 4.11 -1.35
N PRO A 189 -26.79 3.32 -1.39
CA PRO A 189 -27.43 2.89 -0.15
C PRO A 189 -26.44 2.15 0.75
N ALA A 190 -26.44 2.47 2.05
CA ALA A 190 -25.62 1.77 3.02
C ALA A 190 -25.90 0.26 2.98
N ASN A 191 -24.83 -0.53 2.96
CA ASN A 191 -24.90 -1.98 2.91
C ASN A 191 -23.79 -2.60 3.76
N SER A 192 -24.13 -2.94 4.99
CA SER A 192 -23.18 -3.49 5.95
C SER A 192 -22.60 -4.85 5.52
N GLN A 193 -23.31 -5.65 4.71
CA GLN A 193 -22.81 -6.93 4.20
C GLN A 193 -21.72 -6.72 3.15
N GLU A 194 -21.95 -5.83 2.18
CA GLU A 194 -20.91 -5.46 1.21
C GLU A 194 -19.73 -4.76 1.88
N ALA A 195 -19.99 -3.87 2.85
CA ALA A 195 -18.94 -3.25 3.64
C ALA A 195 -18.04 -4.29 4.34
N LEU A 196 -18.68 -5.25 5.02
CA LEU A 196 -17.98 -6.34 5.71
C LEU A 196 -17.10 -7.17 4.76
N LYS A 197 -17.66 -7.53 3.59
CA LYS A 197 -16.93 -8.29 2.55
C LYS A 197 -15.65 -7.58 2.14
N TRP A 198 -15.74 -6.31 1.76
CA TRP A 198 -14.60 -5.55 1.27
C TRP A 198 -13.59 -5.22 2.37
N LEU A 199 -14.07 -4.87 3.57
CA LEU A 199 -13.20 -4.65 4.73
C LEU A 199 -12.44 -5.91 5.13
N THR A 200 -13.09 -7.10 5.04
CA THR A 200 -12.44 -8.37 5.35
C THR A 200 -11.29 -8.65 4.37
N LEU A 201 -11.54 -8.48 3.06
CA LEU A 201 -10.50 -8.68 2.04
C LEU A 201 -9.28 -7.77 2.26
N ALA A 202 -9.50 -6.51 2.61
CA ALA A 202 -8.41 -5.59 2.91
C ALA A 202 -7.70 -5.94 4.23
N ALA A 203 -8.44 -6.34 5.26
CA ALA A 203 -7.90 -6.70 6.57
C ALA A 203 -7.05 -7.96 6.51
N ASP A 204 -7.45 -8.96 5.71
CA ASP A 204 -6.71 -10.21 5.49
C ASP A 204 -5.37 -9.95 4.76
N GLN A 205 -5.27 -8.86 3.99
CA GLN A 205 -4.02 -8.37 3.41
C GLN A 205 -3.18 -7.57 4.41
N GLY A 206 -3.61 -7.43 5.66
CA GLY A 206 -2.89 -6.68 6.68
C GLY A 206 -3.22 -5.19 6.76
N TYR A 207 -4.21 -4.68 6.02
CA TYR A 207 -4.53 -3.26 6.01
C TYR A 207 -5.14 -2.82 7.35
N ALA A 208 -4.35 -2.14 8.15
CA ALA A 208 -4.68 -1.81 9.56
C ALA A 208 -5.99 -0.99 9.74
N PRO A 209 -6.31 0.01 8.88
CA PRO A 209 -7.59 0.70 8.99
C PRO A 209 -8.81 -0.21 8.79
N SER A 210 -8.71 -1.22 7.90
CA SER A 210 -9.79 -2.19 7.71
C SER A 210 -9.92 -3.15 8.88
N GLN A 211 -8.82 -3.56 9.48
CA GLN A 211 -8.83 -4.36 10.71
C GLN A 211 -9.51 -3.61 11.86
N TYR A 212 -9.22 -2.32 12.01
CA TYR A 212 -9.91 -1.48 12.99
C TYR A 212 -11.42 -1.41 12.71
N ASN A 213 -11.81 -1.18 11.46
CA ASN A 213 -13.22 -1.12 11.07
C ASN A 213 -13.95 -2.47 11.32
N LEU A 214 -13.30 -3.61 11.05
CA LEU A 214 -13.87 -4.92 11.42
C LEU A 214 -14.07 -5.05 12.93
N GLY A 215 -13.12 -4.55 13.73
CA GLY A 215 -13.30 -4.46 15.18
C GLY A 215 -14.57 -3.71 15.56
N LEU A 216 -14.85 -2.57 14.90
CA LEU A 216 -16.09 -1.79 15.10
C LEU A 216 -17.33 -2.58 14.67
N PHE A 217 -17.30 -3.25 13.52
CA PHE A 217 -18.42 -4.03 13.00
C PHE A 217 -18.81 -5.15 13.97
N TYR A 218 -17.85 -5.92 14.47
CA TYR A 218 -18.11 -7.00 15.40
C TYR A 218 -18.47 -6.52 16.81
N SER A 219 -17.91 -5.41 17.29
CA SER A 219 -18.24 -4.85 18.61
C SER A 219 -19.65 -4.25 18.66
N ARG A 220 -20.13 -3.72 17.53
CA ARG A 220 -21.46 -3.11 17.42
C ARG A 220 -22.54 -4.05 16.88
N GLY A 221 -22.15 -5.18 16.28
CA GLY A 221 -23.07 -6.06 15.55
C GLY A 221 -23.59 -5.45 14.25
N GLN A 222 -22.75 -4.67 13.56
CA GLN A 222 -23.10 -3.99 12.33
C GLN A 222 -22.97 -4.96 11.14
N GLY A 223 -24.09 -5.42 10.60
CA GLY A 223 -24.12 -6.41 9.50
C GLY A 223 -23.66 -7.82 9.91
N VAL A 224 -23.30 -8.04 11.17
CA VAL A 224 -22.91 -9.32 11.76
C VAL A 224 -23.49 -9.45 13.16
N ILE A 225 -23.54 -10.67 13.68
CA ILE A 225 -23.86 -10.88 15.09
C ILE A 225 -22.72 -10.27 15.93
N LYS A 226 -23.09 -9.43 16.94
CA LYS A 226 -22.13 -8.86 17.89
C LYS A 226 -21.24 -9.97 18.49
N ASN A 227 -19.93 -9.76 18.44
CA ASN A 227 -18.95 -10.72 18.95
C ASN A 227 -17.72 -9.99 19.50
N ASP A 228 -17.71 -9.77 20.81
CA ASP A 228 -16.64 -9.03 21.48
C ASP A 228 -15.28 -9.76 21.40
N LYS A 229 -15.25 -11.10 21.35
CA LYS A 229 -14.01 -11.86 21.17
C LYS A 229 -13.40 -11.66 19.77
N THR A 230 -14.24 -11.59 18.73
CA THR A 230 -13.80 -11.30 17.38
C THR A 230 -13.37 -9.84 17.25
N ALA A 231 -14.09 -8.91 17.87
CA ALA A 231 -13.71 -7.50 17.93
C ALA A 231 -12.34 -7.31 18.59
N LEU A 232 -12.11 -8.00 19.74
CA LEU A 232 -10.82 -7.98 20.46
C LEU A 232 -9.67 -8.40 19.54
N LYS A 233 -9.83 -9.50 18.77
CA LYS A 233 -8.80 -9.96 17.83
C LYS A 233 -8.46 -8.90 16.80
N TRP A 234 -9.48 -8.32 16.15
CA TRP A 234 -9.27 -7.32 15.11
C TRP A 234 -8.66 -6.02 15.66
N TYR A 235 -9.14 -5.55 16.82
CA TYR A 235 -8.52 -4.39 17.47
C TYR A 235 -7.09 -4.65 17.89
N THR A 236 -6.75 -5.86 18.35
CA THR A 236 -5.38 -6.22 18.74
C THR A 236 -4.43 -6.14 17.53
N VAL A 237 -4.84 -6.69 16.39
CA VAL A 237 -4.00 -6.65 15.18
C VAL A 237 -3.81 -5.22 14.69
N ALA A 238 -4.87 -4.41 14.64
CA ALA A 238 -4.80 -3.01 14.26
C ALA A 238 -3.98 -2.15 15.26
N ALA A 239 -4.14 -2.41 16.57
CA ALA A 239 -3.43 -1.73 17.64
C ALA A 239 -1.92 -2.00 17.61
N LYS A 240 -1.51 -3.25 17.34
CA LYS A 240 -0.10 -3.64 17.14
C LYS A 240 0.52 -2.95 15.92
N GLN A 241 -0.26 -2.60 14.91
CA GLN A 241 0.16 -1.79 13.76
C GLN A 241 0.12 -0.27 14.03
N GLY A 242 -0.27 0.15 15.23
CA GLY A 242 -0.19 1.53 15.66
C GLY A 242 -1.42 2.38 15.39
N ILE A 243 -2.59 1.79 15.07
CA ILE A 243 -3.86 2.54 14.98
C ILE A 243 -4.27 2.99 16.39
N SER A 244 -4.24 4.28 16.64
CA SER A 244 -4.46 4.88 17.97
C SER A 244 -5.87 4.65 18.50
N GLU A 245 -6.86 4.67 17.61
CA GLU A 245 -8.26 4.38 17.91
C GLU A 245 -8.46 2.91 18.31
N ALA A 246 -7.77 1.99 17.60
CA ALA A 246 -7.78 0.57 17.96
C ALA A 246 -7.12 0.33 19.32
N GLN A 247 -6.01 1.01 19.62
CA GLN A 247 -5.35 0.96 20.93
C GLN A 247 -6.30 1.46 22.03
N CYS A 248 -7.01 2.56 21.77
CA CYS A 248 -8.00 3.09 22.73
C CYS A 248 -9.14 2.09 22.96
N ASN A 249 -9.73 1.54 21.89
CA ASN A 249 -10.83 0.58 22.00
C ASN A 249 -10.40 -0.72 22.67
N LEU A 250 -9.19 -1.21 22.38
CA LEU A 250 -8.63 -2.36 23.06
C LEU A 250 -8.43 -2.10 24.56
N GLY A 251 -7.96 -0.91 24.92
CA GLY A 251 -7.90 -0.46 26.32
C GLY A 251 -9.27 -0.46 27.00
N LEU A 252 -10.32 -0.02 26.31
CA LEU A 252 -11.71 -0.07 26.82
C LEU A 252 -12.19 -1.51 27.01
N MET A 253 -11.88 -2.43 26.09
CA MET A 253 -12.26 -3.84 26.20
C MET A 253 -11.62 -4.49 27.44
N TYR A 254 -10.34 -4.27 27.70
CA TYR A 254 -9.68 -4.73 28.92
C TYR A 254 -10.23 -4.05 30.19
N PHE A 255 -10.60 -2.78 30.10
CA PHE A 255 -11.19 -2.05 31.23
C PHE A 255 -12.57 -2.59 31.61
N ASN A 256 -13.42 -2.87 30.61
CA ASN A 256 -14.80 -3.33 30.81
C ASN A 256 -14.93 -4.85 30.98
N GLY A 257 -13.93 -5.63 30.53
CA GLY A 257 -14.03 -7.07 30.45
C GLY A 257 -14.86 -7.55 29.25
N GLU A 258 -14.82 -6.82 28.13
CA GLU A 258 -15.56 -7.14 26.90
C GLU A 258 -14.74 -8.10 26.04
N GLY A 259 -15.20 -9.34 25.88
CA GLY A 259 -14.50 -10.40 25.13
C GLY A 259 -13.21 -10.92 25.79
N VAL A 260 -12.81 -10.37 26.93
CA VAL A 260 -11.62 -10.69 27.72
C VAL A 260 -11.91 -10.42 29.21
N HIS A 261 -11.13 -10.99 30.13
CA HIS A 261 -11.23 -10.62 31.53
C HIS A 261 -10.75 -9.20 31.77
N THR A 262 -11.39 -8.50 32.74
CA THR A 262 -10.98 -7.15 33.15
C THR A 262 -9.52 -7.14 33.62
N ASP A 263 -8.71 -6.28 33.00
CA ASP A 263 -7.31 -6.09 33.36
C ASP A 263 -6.93 -4.60 33.23
N TYR A 264 -6.81 -3.93 34.35
CA TYR A 264 -6.46 -2.50 34.42
C TYR A 264 -5.03 -2.22 33.99
N THR A 265 -4.11 -3.18 34.13
CA THR A 265 -2.71 -3.03 33.71
C THR A 265 -2.61 -3.02 32.19
N GLN A 266 -3.26 -3.99 31.53
CA GLN A 266 -3.38 -4.02 30.06
C GLN A 266 -4.11 -2.77 29.55
N ALA A 267 -5.25 -2.43 30.16
CA ALA A 267 -6.03 -1.26 29.75
C ALA A 267 -5.20 0.04 29.82
N HIS A 268 -4.47 0.25 30.92
CA HIS A 268 -3.60 1.42 31.08
C HIS A 268 -2.46 1.45 30.04
N MET A 269 -1.84 0.31 29.77
CA MET A 269 -0.79 0.18 28.76
C MET A 269 -1.32 0.56 27.37
N TRP A 270 -2.48 0.02 26.94
CA TRP A 270 -3.08 0.34 25.65
C TRP A 270 -3.53 1.81 25.55
N PHE A 271 -4.12 2.37 26.60
CA PHE A 271 -4.43 3.80 26.67
C PHE A 271 -3.16 4.67 26.61
N SER A 272 -2.04 4.20 27.18
CA SER A 272 -0.76 4.92 27.11
C SER A 272 -0.20 4.94 25.69
N LEU A 273 -0.31 3.85 24.93
CA LEU A 273 0.08 3.80 23.51
C LEU A 273 -0.79 4.74 22.66
N SER A 274 -2.11 4.70 22.87
CA SER A 274 -3.06 5.59 22.20
C SER A 274 -2.76 7.07 22.50
N ALA A 275 -2.52 7.40 23.77
CA ALA A 275 -2.15 8.74 24.22
C ALA A 275 -0.81 9.20 23.64
N HIS A 276 0.17 8.31 23.53
CA HIS A 276 1.47 8.62 22.91
C HIS A 276 1.35 9.04 21.44
N LYS A 277 0.34 8.54 20.74
CA LYS A 277 -0.03 8.95 19.39
C LYS A 277 -0.90 10.22 19.33
N GLY A 278 -1.16 10.86 20.46
CA GLY A 278 -1.96 12.09 20.53
C GLY A 278 -3.48 11.87 20.57
N ASN A 279 -3.95 10.64 20.72
CA ASN A 279 -5.39 10.36 20.81
C ASN A 279 -5.96 10.92 22.12
N THR A 280 -6.87 11.90 22.02
CA THR A 280 -7.45 12.62 23.18
C THR A 280 -8.26 11.71 24.09
N THR A 281 -8.99 10.75 23.51
CA THR A 281 -9.76 9.74 24.28
C THR A 281 -8.82 8.82 25.05
N GLY A 282 -7.70 8.41 24.44
CA GLY A 282 -6.65 7.63 25.08
C GLY A 282 -6.02 8.38 26.26
N ILE A 283 -5.74 9.68 26.11
CA ILE A 283 -5.21 10.54 27.18
C ILE A 283 -6.21 10.61 28.35
N PHE A 284 -7.49 10.87 28.06
CA PHE A 284 -8.55 10.96 29.07
C PHE A 284 -8.73 9.63 29.83
N ASN A 285 -8.83 8.51 29.09
CA ASN A 285 -9.04 7.19 29.69
C ASN A 285 -7.84 6.74 30.52
N LYS A 286 -6.61 7.01 30.08
CA LYS A 286 -5.40 6.78 30.86
C LYS A 286 -5.44 7.50 32.19
N GLY A 287 -5.81 8.79 32.21
CA GLY A 287 -5.93 9.57 33.46
C GLY A 287 -6.99 9.01 34.41
N ASN A 288 -8.11 8.52 33.88
CA ASN A 288 -9.18 7.96 34.68
C ASN A 288 -8.84 6.59 35.27
N ILE A 289 -8.23 5.69 34.48
CA ILE A 289 -7.88 4.36 34.98
C ILE A 289 -6.76 4.42 36.02
N THR A 290 -5.79 5.34 35.87
CA THR A 290 -4.71 5.53 36.85
C THR A 290 -5.25 5.75 38.28
N LYS A 291 -6.39 6.44 38.41
CA LYS A 291 -7.03 6.67 39.73
C LYS A 291 -7.61 5.42 40.36
N LYS A 292 -7.80 4.33 39.59
CA LYS A 292 -8.35 3.04 40.04
C LYS A 292 -7.27 1.99 40.27
N MET A 293 -6.02 2.29 39.95
CA MET A 293 -4.89 1.36 40.02
C MET A 293 -4.04 1.61 41.26
N ASN A 294 -3.45 0.55 41.82
CA ASN A 294 -2.41 0.66 42.84
C ASN A 294 -1.02 0.91 42.16
N SER A 295 -0.03 1.30 43.00
CA SER A 295 1.32 1.66 42.50
C SER A 295 2.01 0.53 41.76
N ASN A 296 1.80 -0.73 42.13
CA ASN A 296 2.39 -1.88 41.45
C ASN A 296 1.81 -2.05 40.04
N GLN A 297 0.49 -1.98 39.91
CA GLN A 297 -0.19 -2.05 38.60
C GLN A 297 0.26 -0.91 37.65
N ILE A 298 0.41 0.30 38.15
CA ILE A 298 0.88 1.45 37.39
C ILE A 298 2.31 1.19 36.92
N SER A 299 3.19 0.70 37.77
CA SER A 299 4.58 0.40 37.44
C SER A 299 4.68 -0.67 36.37
N GLN A 300 3.90 -1.76 36.50
CA GLN A 300 3.83 -2.84 35.47
C GLN A 300 3.31 -2.32 34.13
N ALA A 301 2.27 -1.52 34.13
CA ALA A 301 1.70 -0.95 32.91
C ALA A 301 2.70 -0.01 32.21
N GLN A 302 3.49 0.75 32.96
CA GLN A 302 4.54 1.61 32.41
C GLN A 302 5.70 0.80 31.80
N GLU A 303 6.07 -0.31 32.42
CA GLU A 303 7.08 -1.22 31.87
C GLU A 303 6.58 -1.87 30.57
N MET A 304 5.35 -2.41 30.56
CA MET A 304 4.73 -2.96 29.37
C MET A 304 4.65 -1.92 28.24
N PHE A 305 4.25 -0.68 28.54
CA PHE A 305 4.23 0.40 27.56
C PHE A 305 5.61 0.63 26.92
N LYS A 306 6.70 0.66 27.73
CA LYS A 306 8.07 0.81 27.22
C LYS A 306 8.47 -0.34 26.30
N ARG A 307 8.10 -1.58 26.65
CA ARG A 307 8.35 -2.76 25.80
C ARG A 307 7.62 -2.65 24.46
N CYS A 308 6.34 -2.26 24.50
CA CYS A 308 5.53 -2.09 23.30
C CYS A 308 6.08 -1.02 22.33
N LEU A 309 6.70 0.05 22.84
CA LEU A 309 7.38 1.05 22.00
C LEU A 309 8.54 0.45 21.18
N ASN A 310 9.14 -0.63 21.66
CA ASN A 310 10.19 -1.39 20.98
C ASN A 310 9.63 -2.57 20.13
N GLY A 311 8.30 -2.67 20.01
CA GLY A 311 7.64 -3.74 19.23
C GLY A 311 7.38 -5.03 20.01
N ASP A 312 7.72 -5.09 21.30
CA ASP A 312 7.48 -6.25 22.17
C ASP A 312 6.11 -6.13 22.85
N TYR A 313 5.09 -6.62 22.15
CA TYR A 313 3.70 -6.60 22.64
C TYR A 313 3.38 -7.85 23.45
N PRO A 314 2.56 -7.74 24.49
CA PRO A 314 2.05 -8.91 25.23
C PRO A 314 1.20 -9.80 24.30
N ASP A 315 1.18 -11.10 24.61
CA ASP A 315 0.36 -12.12 23.92
C ASP A 315 -1.14 -11.93 24.15
#